data_395be438aa24b324ec12dc32d5a536e2
#
_entry.id   395be438aa24b324ec12dc32d5a536e2
#
_cell.length_a   1.000
_cell.length_b   1.000
_cell.length_c   1.000
_cell.angle_alpha   90.00
_cell.angle_beta   90.00
_cell.angle_gamma   90.00
#
_symmetry.space_group_name_H-M   'P 1'
#
loop_
_entity.id
_entity.type
_entity.pdbx_description
1 polymer ?
#
loop_
_entity_poly.entity_id
_entity_poly.type
_entity_poly.pdbx_seq_one_letter_code
_entity_poly.pdbx_strand_id
1 'polypeptide(L)'
;INAAYPLFDDTIEQRAFDPAKAAEHYKASGHDGSPIMLAAAPGAFPGAVDAANLFAASANAAGIPLQVKLEPDDGYWSNVWNVAPFCASYWGGRPVQDQMYSTAYVSTAEWNDTRFKNAKFDELLLAARGELDAAKRKAQYSEMAHILRDEGGLILPMFNDFVSGVSDGIAGWIEDPNGELMNGRAQVKCWLA
;
A
#
# COMPACT_ATOMS: atom_id res chain seq x y z
N ILE A 1 -4.37 -4.03 0.03
CA ILE A 1 -5.65 -4.68 -0.33
C ILE A 1 -6.77 -3.91 0.34
N ASN A 2 -7.78 -3.46 -0.40
CA ASN A 2 -8.94 -2.73 0.08
C ASN A 2 -10.22 -3.57 -0.04
N ALA A 3 -11.35 -3.01 0.42
CA ALA A 3 -12.64 -3.70 0.46
C ALA A 3 -13.23 -4.07 -0.92
N ALA A 4 -12.66 -3.56 -2.02
CA ALA A 4 -13.09 -3.92 -3.38
C ALA A 4 -12.64 -5.34 -3.79
N TYR A 5 -11.71 -5.94 -3.06
CA TYR A 5 -11.21 -7.28 -3.36
C TYR A 5 -12.09 -8.37 -2.74
N PRO A 6 -12.44 -9.43 -3.48
CA PRO A 6 -13.35 -10.48 -3.00
C PRO A 6 -12.88 -11.25 -1.76
N LEU A 7 -11.55 -11.29 -1.53
CA LEU A 7 -10.95 -12.00 -0.40
C LEU A 7 -10.48 -11.04 0.71
N PHE A 8 -10.94 -9.77 0.65
CA PHE A 8 -10.68 -8.81 1.71
C PHE A 8 -11.24 -9.31 3.05
N ASP A 9 -10.45 -9.15 4.11
CA ASP A 9 -10.86 -9.51 5.46
C ASP A 9 -11.36 -8.25 6.19
N ASP A 10 -12.67 -8.13 6.35
CA ASP A 10 -13.35 -7.04 7.02
C ASP A 10 -13.38 -7.18 8.55
N THR A 11 -12.85 -8.29 9.08
CA THR A 11 -12.73 -8.51 10.54
C THR A 11 -11.46 -7.90 11.13
N ILE A 12 -10.51 -7.49 10.30
CA ILE A 12 -9.28 -6.85 10.76
C ILE A 12 -9.59 -5.45 11.26
N GLU A 13 -9.36 -5.24 12.56
CA GLU A 13 -9.60 -3.96 13.20
C GLU A 13 -8.71 -2.85 12.61
N GLN A 14 -9.32 -1.73 12.24
CA GLN A 14 -8.61 -0.54 11.80
C GLN A 14 -7.87 0.10 12.98
N ARG A 15 -6.58 0.37 12.82
CA ARG A 15 -5.81 1.10 13.83
C ARG A 15 -6.30 2.56 13.88
N ALA A 16 -6.76 3.01 15.05
CA ALA A 16 -7.10 4.40 15.27
C ALA A 16 -5.85 5.28 15.37
N PHE A 17 -6.00 6.56 15.05
CA PHE A 17 -4.96 7.55 15.31
C PHE A 17 -4.78 7.73 16.81
N ASP A 18 -3.63 7.38 17.34
CA ASP A 18 -3.30 7.42 18.76
C ASP A 18 -1.82 7.83 18.97
N PRO A 19 -1.56 9.13 19.13
CA PRO A 19 -0.20 9.62 19.35
C PRO A 19 0.44 9.13 20.65
N ALA A 20 -0.35 8.90 21.70
CA ALA A 20 0.17 8.40 22.97
C ALA A 20 0.68 6.97 22.81
N LYS A 21 -0.12 6.12 22.18
CA LYS A 21 0.28 4.74 21.86
C LYS A 21 1.46 4.68 20.90
N ALA A 22 1.53 5.59 19.92
CA ALA A 22 2.67 5.71 19.03
C ALA A 22 3.96 6.04 19.80
N ALA A 23 3.91 6.98 20.74
CA ALA A 23 5.04 7.32 21.62
C ALA A 23 5.47 6.14 22.49
N GLU A 24 4.53 5.37 23.04
CA GLU A 24 4.82 4.15 23.80
C GLU A 24 5.54 3.10 22.96
N HIS A 25 5.05 2.81 21.76
CA HIS A 25 5.70 1.87 20.84
C HIS A 25 7.09 2.34 20.40
N TYR A 26 7.24 3.64 20.13
CA TYR A 26 8.54 4.20 19.79
C TYR A 26 9.54 4.02 20.94
N LYS A 27 9.13 4.33 22.17
CA LYS A 27 9.96 4.10 23.36
C LYS A 27 10.31 2.62 23.54
N ALA A 28 9.33 1.72 23.33
CA ALA A 28 9.54 0.28 23.47
C ALA A 28 10.43 -0.30 22.37
N SER A 29 10.57 0.36 21.21
CA SER A 29 11.43 -0.10 20.12
C SER A 29 12.93 -0.05 20.46
N GLY A 30 13.32 0.71 21.48
CA GLY A 30 14.73 0.91 21.85
C GLY A 30 15.53 1.76 20.86
N HIS A 31 14.83 2.49 19.97
CA HIS A 31 15.50 3.40 19.04
C HIS A 31 16.31 4.47 19.79
N ASP A 32 17.49 4.79 19.29
CA ASP A 32 18.48 5.64 19.96
C ASP A 32 18.15 7.15 19.95
N GLY A 33 17.02 7.55 19.33
CA GLY A 33 16.61 8.94 19.21
C GLY A 33 17.25 9.67 18.02
N SER A 34 18.05 9.00 17.20
CA SER A 34 18.57 9.59 15.97
C SER A 34 17.44 9.93 14.98
N PRO A 35 17.63 10.91 14.08
CA PRO A 35 16.62 11.25 13.11
C PRO A 35 16.24 10.10 12.19
N ILE A 36 14.93 9.81 12.07
CA ILE A 36 14.38 8.87 11.10
C ILE A 36 14.12 9.62 9.81
N MET A 37 14.81 9.25 8.74
CA MET A 37 14.76 9.97 7.46
C MET A 37 13.72 9.35 6.53
N LEU A 38 12.67 10.12 6.19
CA LEU A 38 11.70 9.79 5.16
C LEU A 38 12.08 10.48 3.84
N ALA A 39 12.56 9.74 2.88
CA ALA A 39 12.84 10.25 1.54
C ALA A 39 11.53 10.49 0.78
N ALA A 40 11.37 11.68 0.19
CA ALA A 40 10.20 12.04 -0.61
C ALA A 40 10.61 12.95 -1.77
N ALA A 41 9.89 12.84 -2.89
CA ALA A 41 10.01 13.72 -4.05
C ALA A 41 8.62 14.05 -4.59
N PRO A 42 8.44 15.20 -5.30
CA PRO A 42 7.17 15.53 -5.95
C PRO A 42 6.71 14.45 -6.93
N GLY A 43 7.65 13.81 -7.64
CA GLY A 43 7.39 12.73 -8.60
C GLY A 43 7.09 11.35 -7.97
N ALA A 44 7.14 11.20 -6.63
CA ALA A 44 6.75 9.95 -5.98
C ALA A 44 5.23 9.69 -6.16
N PHE A 45 4.40 10.70 -5.92
CA PHE A 45 2.98 10.77 -6.27
C PHE A 45 2.48 12.23 -6.07
N PRO A 46 1.35 12.63 -6.66
CA PRO A 46 0.81 13.97 -6.45
C PRO A 46 0.59 14.29 -4.97
N GLY A 47 1.25 15.34 -4.46
CA GLY A 47 1.19 15.73 -3.04
C GLY A 47 2.12 14.93 -2.10
N ALA A 48 3.05 14.16 -2.61
CA ALA A 48 3.93 13.30 -1.80
C ALA A 48 4.74 14.07 -0.75
N VAL A 49 5.28 15.24 -1.11
CA VAL A 49 6.07 16.06 -0.19
C VAL A 49 5.21 16.64 0.92
N ASP A 50 4.01 17.11 0.59
CA ASP A 50 3.07 17.65 1.59
C ASP A 50 2.60 16.55 2.54
N ALA A 51 2.28 15.36 2.00
CA ALA A 51 1.92 14.20 2.81
C ALA A 51 3.07 13.77 3.75
N ALA A 52 4.31 13.76 3.25
CA ALA A 52 5.48 13.45 4.06
C ALA A 52 5.70 14.47 5.19
N ASN A 53 5.51 15.76 4.90
CA ASN A 53 5.62 16.83 5.91
C ASN A 53 4.52 16.72 6.98
N LEU A 54 3.27 16.44 6.60
CA LEU A 54 2.17 16.21 7.54
C LEU A 54 2.43 14.99 8.42
N PHE A 55 2.93 13.91 7.81
CA PHE A 55 3.29 12.70 8.55
C PHE A 55 4.44 12.96 9.53
N ALA A 56 5.48 13.68 9.12
CA ALA A 56 6.59 14.07 9.99
C ALA A 56 6.12 14.97 11.14
N ALA A 57 5.25 15.96 10.87
CA ALA A 57 4.69 16.81 11.92
C ALA A 57 3.91 15.99 12.96
N SER A 58 3.09 15.05 12.52
CA SER A 58 2.34 14.14 13.39
C SER A 58 3.26 13.25 14.23
N ALA A 59 4.29 12.67 13.62
CA ALA A 59 5.27 11.83 14.31
C ALA A 59 6.05 12.61 15.37
N ASN A 60 6.53 13.81 15.02
CA ASN A 60 7.26 14.69 15.94
C ASN A 60 6.39 15.13 17.13
N ALA A 61 5.10 15.39 16.92
CA ALA A 61 4.16 15.69 18.01
C ALA A 61 4.01 14.52 19.00
N ALA A 62 4.23 13.28 18.55
CA ALA A 62 4.30 12.08 19.39
C ALA A 62 5.71 11.77 19.93
N GLY A 63 6.69 12.67 19.74
CA GLY A 63 8.06 12.48 20.19
C GLY A 63 8.91 11.54 19.34
N ILE A 64 8.46 11.23 18.11
CA ILE A 64 9.20 10.39 17.15
C ILE A 64 9.98 11.31 16.21
N PRO A 65 11.33 11.27 16.16
CA PRO A 65 12.15 12.25 15.46
C PRO A 65 12.18 11.99 13.95
N LEU A 66 11.07 12.18 13.26
CA LEU A 66 10.94 12.00 11.83
C LEU A 66 11.34 13.28 11.08
N GLN A 67 12.18 13.16 10.08
CA GLN A 67 12.60 14.24 9.20
C GLN A 67 12.35 13.86 7.73
N VAL A 68 11.87 14.83 6.94
CA VAL A 68 11.70 14.63 5.50
C VAL A 68 13.00 14.97 4.78
N LYS A 69 13.50 14.02 4.00
CA LYS A 69 14.60 14.25 3.07
C LYS A 69 14.03 14.46 1.68
N LEU A 70 14.09 15.69 1.19
CA LEU A 70 13.67 15.99 -0.18
C LEU A 70 14.68 15.43 -1.18
N GLU A 71 14.20 14.60 -2.07
CA GLU A 71 14.96 13.99 -3.16
C GLU A 71 14.58 14.61 -4.50
N PRO A 72 15.49 14.63 -5.49
CA PRO A 72 15.16 15.01 -6.85
C PRO A 72 14.12 14.07 -7.48
N ASP A 73 13.30 14.62 -8.38
CA ASP A 73 12.39 13.78 -9.18
C ASP A 73 13.13 12.87 -10.14
N ASP A 74 14.18 13.40 -10.76
CA ASP A 74 15.04 12.63 -11.64
C ASP A 74 15.77 11.52 -10.88
N GLY A 75 15.56 10.31 -11.35
CA GLY A 75 16.14 9.12 -10.72
C GLY A 75 15.46 8.66 -9.42
N TYR A 76 14.35 9.25 -8.97
CA TYR A 76 13.69 8.82 -7.73
C TYR A 76 13.35 7.33 -7.73
N TRP A 77 12.75 6.85 -8.79
CA TRP A 77 12.33 5.44 -8.93
C TRP A 77 13.46 4.45 -9.12
N SER A 78 14.62 4.90 -9.58
CA SER A 78 15.80 4.04 -9.77
C SER A 78 16.81 4.11 -8.63
N ASN A 79 16.87 5.22 -7.89
CA ASN A 79 17.92 5.45 -6.89
C ASN A 79 17.40 5.56 -5.46
N VAL A 80 16.09 5.82 -5.28
CA VAL A 80 15.49 6.02 -3.95
C VAL A 80 14.49 4.92 -3.63
N TRP A 81 13.46 4.75 -4.48
CA TRP A 81 12.49 3.67 -4.27
C TRP A 81 13.17 2.30 -4.32
N ASN A 82 12.77 1.40 -3.44
CA ASN A 82 13.37 0.06 -3.29
C ASN A 82 14.88 0.04 -2.99
N VAL A 83 15.47 1.21 -2.62
CA VAL A 83 16.87 1.39 -2.23
C VAL A 83 16.97 2.03 -0.84
N ALA A 84 16.31 3.18 -0.65
CA ALA A 84 16.29 3.88 0.62
C ALA A 84 15.55 3.06 1.69
N PRO A 85 15.99 3.11 2.95
CA PRO A 85 15.35 2.35 4.04
C PRO A 85 13.92 2.79 4.34
N PHE A 86 13.57 4.05 4.07
CA PHE A 86 12.24 4.61 4.26
C PHE A 86 11.98 5.70 3.24
N CYS A 87 11.01 5.51 2.37
CA CYS A 87 10.67 6.46 1.32
C CYS A 87 9.16 6.50 1.01
N ALA A 88 8.71 7.63 0.50
CA ALA A 88 7.36 7.78 -0.02
C ALA A 88 7.21 7.00 -1.33
N SER A 89 6.09 6.30 -1.48
CA SER A 89 5.81 5.48 -2.66
C SER A 89 4.31 5.38 -2.90
N TYR A 90 3.92 4.87 -4.05
CA TYR A 90 2.55 4.46 -4.32
C TYR A 90 2.53 3.08 -4.98
N TRP A 91 1.41 2.41 -4.84
CA TRP A 91 1.15 1.17 -5.54
C TRP A 91 -0.16 1.25 -6.31
N GLY A 92 -0.11 0.97 -7.59
CA GLY A 92 -1.32 0.78 -8.40
C GLY A 92 -2.04 -0.51 -8.02
N GLY A 93 -3.37 -0.53 -8.14
CA GLY A 93 -4.18 -1.73 -7.92
C GLY A 93 -3.77 -2.90 -8.82
N ARG A 94 -4.14 -4.09 -8.40
CA ARG A 94 -4.00 -5.33 -9.20
C ARG A 94 -5.37 -5.97 -9.35
N PRO A 95 -5.64 -6.71 -10.44
CA PRO A 95 -6.94 -7.36 -10.64
C PRO A 95 -7.35 -8.32 -9.53
N VAL A 96 -6.38 -8.95 -8.88
CA VAL A 96 -6.60 -9.92 -7.79
C VAL A 96 -5.56 -9.76 -6.69
N GLN A 97 -5.94 -10.15 -5.47
CA GLN A 97 -5.09 -10.08 -4.28
C GLN A 97 -3.77 -10.84 -4.46
N ASP A 98 -3.82 -12.05 -5.03
CA ASP A 98 -2.63 -12.86 -5.31
C ASP A 98 -1.57 -12.09 -6.08
N GLN A 99 -1.97 -11.35 -7.09
CA GLN A 99 -1.01 -10.60 -7.91
C GLN A 99 -0.31 -9.49 -7.11
N MET A 100 -1.04 -8.79 -6.23
CA MET A 100 -0.41 -7.80 -5.34
C MET A 100 0.56 -8.49 -4.38
N TYR A 101 0.14 -9.57 -3.74
CA TYR A 101 0.97 -10.30 -2.78
C TYR A 101 2.23 -10.88 -3.42
N SER A 102 2.10 -11.42 -4.62
CA SER A 102 3.23 -11.96 -5.40
C SER A 102 4.20 -10.90 -5.88
N THR A 103 3.69 -9.70 -6.17
CA THR A 103 4.52 -8.62 -6.72
C THR A 103 5.29 -7.88 -5.63
N ALA A 104 4.66 -7.65 -4.47
CA ALA A 104 5.19 -6.73 -3.46
C ALA A 104 5.60 -7.38 -2.14
N TYR A 105 5.16 -8.61 -1.84
CA TYR A 105 5.32 -9.15 -0.47
C TYR A 105 5.95 -10.54 -0.39
N VAL A 106 5.82 -11.41 -1.39
CA VAL A 106 6.51 -12.69 -1.34
C VAL A 106 8.02 -12.46 -1.20
N SER A 107 8.69 -13.28 -0.38
CA SER A 107 10.08 -13.05 0.01
C SER A 107 11.07 -12.95 -1.14
N THR A 108 10.71 -13.52 -2.31
CA THR A 108 11.52 -13.51 -3.53
C THR A 108 11.12 -12.45 -4.53
N ALA A 109 10.10 -11.62 -4.25
CA ALA A 109 9.65 -10.60 -5.18
C ALA A 109 10.70 -9.49 -5.35
N GLU A 110 11.02 -9.18 -6.59
CA GLU A 110 11.96 -8.12 -6.95
C GLU A 110 11.48 -6.74 -6.44
N TRP A 111 10.17 -6.52 -6.43
CA TRP A 111 9.54 -5.28 -5.99
C TRP A 111 9.05 -5.31 -4.55
N ASN A 112 9.59 -6.21 -3.74
CA ASN A 112 9.34 -6.22 -2.30
C ASN A 112 10.15 -5.07 -1.64
N ASP A 113 9.64 -3.87 -1.79
CA ASP A 113 10.26 -2.62 -1.34
C ASP A 113 10.29 -2.47 0.18
N THR A 114 9.46 -3.21 0.90
CA THR A 114 9.49 -3.27 2.37
C THR A 114 10.51 -4.25 2.94
N ARG A 115 11.16 -5.06 2.09
CA ARG A 115 12.06 -6.15 2.50
C ARG A 115 11.39 -7.19 3.41
N PHE A 116 10.06 -7.24 3.40
CA PHE A 116 9.29 -8.21 4.15
C PHE A 116 9.66 -9.64 3.76
N LYS A 117 9.88 -10.49 4.76
CA LYS A 117 10.18 -11.92 4.56
C LYS A 117 9.50 -12.72 5.65
N ASN A 118 8.54 -13.54 5.26
CA ASN A 118 7.84 -14.44 6.16
C ASN A 118 7.53 -15.75 5.44
N ALA A 119 8.17 -16.85 5.88
CA ALA A 119 8.03 -18.15 5.24
C ALA A 119 6.58 -18.68 5.27
N LYS A 120 5.84 -18.39 6.35
CA LYS A 120 4.43 -18.79 6.47
C LYS A 120 3.57 -18.04 5.46
N PHE A 121 3.83 -16.75 5.23
CA PHE A 121 3.14 -15.97 4.20
C PHE A 121 3.40 -16.56 2.80
N ASP A 122 4.65 -16.90 2.49
CA ASP A 122 5.02 -17.47 1.19
C ASP A 122 4.34 -18.82 0.97
N GLU A 123 4.32 -19.70 1.99
CA GLU A 123 3.63 -20.99 1.95
C GLU A 123 2.12 -20.83 1.75
N LEU A 124 1.48 -19.92 2.49
CA LEU A 124 0.04 -19.65 2.38
C LEU A 124 -0.32 -19.12 0.99
N LEU A 125 0.49 -18.23 0.42
CA LEU A 125 0.25 -17.68 -0.92
C LEU A 125 0.30 -18.78 -1.98
N LEU A 126 1.29 -19.67 -1.90
CA LEU A 126 1.41 -20.79 -2.82
C LEU A 126 0.24 -21.78 -2.66
N ALA A 127 -0.14 -22.12 -1.44
CA ALA A 127 -1.24 -23.02 -1.15
C ALA A 127 -2.59 -22.46 -1.62
N ALA A 128 -2.84 -21.15 -1.38
CA ALA A 128 -4.10 -20.49 -1.75
C ALA A 128 -4.36 -20.47 -3.27
N ARG A 129 -3.32 -20.50 -4.08
CA ARG A 129 -3.43 -20.59 -5.56
C ARG A 129 -4.05 -21.91 -6.02
N GLY A 130 -3.73 -23.00 -5.35
CA GLY A 130 -4.25 -24.31 -5.66
C GLY A 130 -5.52 -24.68 -4.91
N GLU A 131 -5.97 -23.87 -3.94
CA GLU A 131 -7.13 -24.19 -3.10
C GLU A 131 -8.44 -23.90 -3.86
N LEU A 132 -9.24 -24.94 -4.04
CA LEU A 132 -10.53 -24.88 -4.73
C LEU A 132 -11.69 -24.61 -3.77
N ASP A 133 -11.54 -24.95 -2.49
CA ASP A 133 -12.52 -24.63 -1.47
C ASP A 133 -12.46 -23.12 -1.16
N ALA A 134 -13.55 -22.42 -1.46
CA ALA A 134 -13.60 -20.96 -1.31
C ALA A 134 -13.43 -20.48 0.14
N ALA A 135 -13.94 -21.25 1.11
CA ALA A 135 -13.85 -20.89 2.53
C ALA A 135 -12.40 -21.06 3.04
N LYS A 136 -11.76 -22.16 2.69
CA LYS A 136 -10.35 -22.39 3.02
C LYS A 136 -9.45 -21.35 2.37
N ARG A 137 -9.66 -21.05 1.09
CA ARG A 137 -8.91 -20.02 0.39
C ARG A 137 -9.08 -18.64 1.05
N LYS A 138 -10.32 -18.26 1.41
CA LYS A 138 -10.57 -17.01 2.15
C LYS A 138 -9.83 -16.98 3.49
N ALA A 139 -9.82 -18.09 4.24
CA ALA A 139 -9.09 -18.20 5.51
C ALA A 139 -7.57 -18.02 5.33
N GLN A 140 -6.98 -18.59 4.26
CA GLN A 140 -5.56 -18.39 3.95
C GLN A 140 -5.23 -16.94 3.63
N TYR A 141 -6.09 -16.23 2.85
CA TYR A 141 -5.90 -14.81 2.58
C TYR A 141 -6.10 -13.94 3.81
N SER A 142 -7.03 -14.30 4.71
CA SER A 142 -7.20 -13.64 6.00
C SER A 142 -5.94 -13.77 6.86
N GLU A 143 -5.38 -14.98 6.98
CA GLU A 143 -4.14 -15.21 7.73
C GLU A 143 -2.96 -14.38 7.15
N MET A 144 -2.81 -14.34 5.82
CA MET A 144 -1.81 -13.51 5.16
C MET A 144 -2.01 -12.02 5.43
N ALA A 145 -3.25 -11.54 5.47
CA ALA A 145 -3.57 -10.15 5.77
C ALA A 145 -3.20 -9.77 7.21
N HIS A 146 -3.44 -10.65 8.18
CA HIS A 146 -3.00 -10.47 9.56
C HIS A 146 -1.48 -10.43 9.68
N ILE A 147 -0.76 -11.35 9.02
CA ILE A 147 0.71 -11.34 9.01
C ILE A 147 1.23 -10.01 8.45
N LEU A 148 0.71 -9.54 7.31
CA LEU A 148 1.13 -8.27 6.74
C LEU A 148 0.79 -7.06 7.61
N ARG A 149 -0.36 -7.07 8.26
CA ARG A 149 -0.77 -6.00 9.20
C ARG A 149 0.18 -5.87 10.38
N ASP A 150 0.65 -7.00 10.90
CA ASP A 150 1.38 -7.04 12.18
C ASP A 150 2.91 -7.07 11.99
N GLU A 151 3.40 -7.62 10.89
CA GLU A 151 4.82 -7.80 10.61
C GLU A 151 5.31 -7.03 9.37
N GLY A 152 4.40 -6.53 8.54
CA GLY A 152 4.76 -5.82 7.30
C GLY A 152 5.37 -4.45 7.55
N GLY A 153 6.32 -4.04 6.70
CA GLY A 153 7.02 -2.77 6.80
C GLY A 153 6.32 -1.59 6.11
N LEU A 154 5.12 -1.78 5.53
CA LEU A 154 4.39 -0.73 4.83
C LEU A 154 3.52 0.08 5.80
N ILE A 155 3.69 1.40 5.78
CA ILE A 155 2.72 2.35 6.35
C ILE A 155 1.81 2.81 5.21
N LEU A 156 0.56 2.36 5.22
CA LEU A 156 -0.45 2.68 4.21
C LEU A 156 -1.52 3.60 4.81
N PRO A 157 -1.40 4.93 4.64
CA PRO A 157 -2.31 5.87 5.28
C PRO A 157 -3.67 5.95 4.57
N MET A 158 -3.74 5.68 3.27
CA MET A 158 -4.97 5.81 2.49
C MET A 158 -4.97 4.99 1.21
N PHE A 159 -6.16 4.73 0.69
CA PHE A 159 -6.40 4.38 -0.70
C PHE A 159 -7.01 5.58 -1.39
N ASN A 160 -6.42 6.02 -2.49
CA ASN A 160 -6.93 7.13 -3.29
C ASN A 160 -8.06 6.66 -4.20
N ASP A 161 -9.08 7.50 -4.34
CA ASP A 161 -10.11 7.30 -5.35
C ASP A 161 -9.59 7.66 -6.75
N PHE A 162 -10.00 6.90 -7.74
CA PHE A 162 -9.86 7.29 -9.14
C PHE A 162 -11.06 8.17 -9.51
N VAL A 163 -10.81 9.46 -9.73
CA VAL A 163 -11.85 10.42 -10.08
C VAL A 163 -11.89 10.57 -11.59
N SER A 164 -13.00 10.20 -12.21
CA SER A 164 -13.23 10.31 -13.64
C SER A 164 -14.52 11.07 -13.93
N GLY A 165 -14.55 11.84 -15.01
CA GLY A 165 -15.75 12.47 -15.53
C GLY A 165 -16.18 11.80 -16.82
N VAL A 166 -17.48 11.52 -16.95
CA VAL A 166 -18.07 10.94 -18.15
C VAL A 166 -19.22 11.82 -18.61
N SER A 167 -19.30 12.10 -19.91
CA SER A 167 -20.39 12.85 -20.51
C SER A 167 -21.64 11.97 -20.64
N ASP A 168 -22.82 12.57 -20.53
CA ASP A 168 -24.12 11.91 -20.76
C ASP A 168 -24.25 11.33 -22.17
N GLY A 169 -23.46 11.80 -23.15
CA GLY A 169 -23.38 11.25 -24.50
C GLY A 169 -22.53 9.97 -24.62
N ILE A 170 -22.03 9.43 -23.52
CA ILE A 170 -21.25 8.18 -23.52
C ILE A 170 -22.07 7.08 -22.85
N ALA A 171 -22.30 6.01 -23.57
CA ALA A 171 -22.96 4.79 -23.09
C ALA A 171 -21.94 3.68 -22.84
N GLY A 172 -22.33 2.67 -22.05
CA GLY A 172 -21.49 1.50 -21.73
C GLY A 172 -20.51 1.71 -20.57
N TRP A 173 -20.49 2.88 -19.92
CA TRP A 173 -19.65 3.12 -18.75
C TRP A 173 -20.07 2.25 -17.58
N ILE A 174 -19.11 1.58 -16.97
CA ILE A 174 -19.26 0.80 -15.74
C ILE A 174 -18.08 1.18 -14.81
N GLU A 175 -18.37 1.52 -13.57
CA GLU A 175 -17.32 1.79 -12.59
C GLU A 175 -16.49 0.53 -12.31
N ASP A 176 -15.18 0.72 -12.24
CA ASP A 176 -14.22 -0.33 -11.87
C ASP A 176 -13.34 0.21 -10.73
N PRO A 177 -13.43 -0.35 -9.51
CA PRO A 177 -12.67 0.13 -8.37
C PRO A 177 -11.17 -0.20 -8.43
N ASN A 178 -10.73 -0.97 -9.43
CA ASN A 178 -9.34 -1.43 -9.54
C ASN A 178 -8.46 -0.54 -10.42
N GLY A 179 -9.03 0.44 -11.11
CA GLY A 179 -8.26 1.33 -11.97
C GLY A 179 -9.07 2.39 -12.68
N GLU A 180 -8.40 3.40 -13.17
CA GLU A 180 -8.98 4.50 -13.94
C GLU A 180 -9.62 4.02 -15.25
N LEU A 181 -10.58 4.78 -15.74
CA LEU A 181 -11.19 4.59 -17.07
C LEU A 181 -11.63 3.14 -17.30
N MET A 182 -12.39 2.57 -16.39
CA MET A 182 -12.84 1.17 -16.44
C MET A 182 -11.65 0.19 -16.52
N ASN A 183 -10.63 0.40 -15.68
CA ASN A 183 -9.39 -0.35 -15.68
C ASN A 183 -8.67 -0.30 -17.05
N GLY A 184 -8.61 0.90 -17.64
CA GLY A 184 -7.99 1.16 -18.94
C GLY A 184 -8.77 0.60 -20.15
N ARG A 185 -10.06 0.27 -19.99
CA ARG A 185 -10.86 -0.38 -21.03
C ARG A 185 -12.03 0.47 -21.55
N ALA A 186 -12.16 1.72 -21.13
CA ALA A 186 -13.22 2.61 -21.56
C ALA A 186 -13.30 2.73 -23.10
N GLN A 187 -12.14 2.83 -23.75
CA GLN A 187 -12.05 3.01 -25.21
C GLN A 187 -12.60 1.84 -26.03
N VAL A 188 -12.69 0.65 -25.45
CA VAL A 188 -13.19 -0.56 -26.14
C VAL A 188 -14.55 -1.02 -25.63
N LYS A 189 -15.06 -0.41 -24.55
CA LYS A 189 -16.34 -0.78 -23.93
C LYS A 189 -17.40 0.32 -24.02
N CYS A 190 -16.99 1.58 -24.21
CA CYS A 190 -17.91 2.69 -24.33
C CYS A 190 -18.19 3.05 -25.80
N TRP A 191 -19.34 3.64 -26.04
CA TRP A 191 -19.76 4.15 -27.37
C TRP A 191 -20.52 5.46 -27.20
N LEU A 192 -20.71 6.18 -28.30
CA LEU A 192 -21.57 7.37 -28.33
C LEU A 192 -23.03 6.95 -28.23
N ALA A 193 -23.78 7.57 -27.32
CA ALA A 193 -25.22 7.31 -27.11
C ALA A 193 -26.10 8.00 -28.16
#